data_41f916d6a2b7b2ecd70c67171cb97bf5
#
_entry.id   41f916d6a2b7b2ecd70c67171cb97bf5
#
_cell.length_a   1.000
_cell.length_b   1.000
_cell.length_c   1.000
_cell.angle_alpha   90.00
_cell.angle_beta   90.00
_cell.angle_gamma   90.00
#
_symmetry.space_group_name_H-M   'P 1'
#
loop_
_entity.id
_entity.type
_entity.pdbx_description
1 polymer ?
#
loop_
_entity_poly.entity_id
_entity_poly.type
_entity_poly.pdbx_seq_one_letter_code
_entity_poly.pdbx_strand_id
1 'polypeptide(L)'
;MQTQLDFWLWNSIISKTDCQKIIDRGLEQLDILQKEGFDSNATTFGDNHKTGTRSISQKDLTQQQLSENNINEKDVYIRDSRIAWLSDQWIYDLIWPWVYKSNNRSGWHYEFDYAEPAQFTIYDKDQFYGWHSDGPNDIHAVKRRKIPGVYDETHTDKALFAYADGLIGKVRKLSITLMLSDPNNYEGGNLKFDRGEHIKNRYEEISGGMVNQGSIVVFPSYKYHCVTPVTKGTRYSLVVWFNGRPMK
;
A
#
# COMPACT_ATOMS: atom_id res chain seq x y z
N MET A 1 -31.02 6.01 -0.92
CA MET A 1 -29.83 5.58 -1.68
C MET A 1 -28.63 5.80 -0.77
N GLN A 2 -27.99 4.74 -0.31
CA GLN A 2 -26.83 4.85 0.57
C GLN A 2 -25.60 5.01 -0.32
N THR A 3 -24.98 6.20 -0.32
CA THR A 3 -23.76 6.45 -1.08
C THR A 3 -22.58 5.94 -0.25
N GLN A 4 -21.81 5.01 -0.81
CA GLN A 4 -20.53 4.61 -0.23
C GLN A 4 -19.50 5.71 -0.46
N LEU A 5 -18.74 6.01 0.58
CA LEU A 5 -17.65 6.99 0.49
C LEU A 5 -16.43 6.36 -0.19
N ASP A 6 -15.65 7.19 -0.89
CA ASP A 6 -14.41 6.74 -1.53
C ASP A 6 -13.31 6.44 -0.52
N PHE A 7 -13.25 7.24 0.56
CA PHE A 7 -12.35 7.04 1.70
C PHE A 7 -12.94 7.66 2.96
N TRP A 8 -12.35 7.35 4.11
CA TRP A 8 -12.64 7.98 5.40
C TRP A 8 -11.36 8.54 6.00
N LEU A 9 -11.38 9.81 6.37
CA LEU A 9 -10.24 10.49 6.97
C LEU A 9 -10.49 10.74 8.46
N TRP A 10 -9.56 10.30 9.29
CA TRP A 10 -9.42 10.67 10.69
C TRP A 10 -8.20 11.58 10.82
N ASN A 11 -8.41 12.84 11.23
CA ASN A 11 -7.32 13.79 11.33
C ASN A 11 -6.68 13.78 12.73
N SER A 12 -5.35 13.59 12.80
CA SER A 12 -4.53 13.69 14.02
C SER A 12 -5.01 12.83 15.19
N ILE A 13 -5.44 11.59 14.92
CA ILE A 13 -5.98 10.72 15.97
C ILE A 13 -4.93 9.83 16.63
N ILE A 14 -3.78 9.70 16.01
CA ILE A 14 -2.59 9.06 16.59
C ILE A 14 -1.65 10.15 17.09
N SER A 15 -1.13 9.98 18.32
CA SER A 15 -0.28 10.99 18.93
C SER A 15 1.04 11.16 18.16
N LYS A 16 1.63 12.36 18.23
CA LYS A 16 2.96 12.61 17.64
C LYS A 16 4.02 11.68 18.23
N THR A 17 3.90 11.36 19.51
CA THR A 17 4.79 10.42 20.21
C THR A 17 4.68 9.01 19.63
N ASP A 18 3.46 8.52 19.38
CA ASP A 18 3.26 7.21 18.78
C ASP A 18 3.71 7.19 17.32
N CYS A 19 3.49 8.27 16.55
CA CYS A 19 4.03 8.40 15.21
C CYS A 19 5.56 8.30 15.22
N GLN A 20 6.23 9.01 16.14
CA GLN A 20 7.70 8.93 16.25
C GLN A 20 8.16 7.54 16.65
N LYS A 21 7.48 6.89 17.60
CA LYS A 21 7.77 5.52 18.00
C LYS A 21 7.67 4.53 16.83
N ILE A 22 6.68 4.70 15.94
CA ILE A 22 6.55 3.88 14.72
C ILE A 22 7.70 4.18 13.75
N ILE A 23 8.09 5.45 13.58
CA ILE A 23 9.22 5.83 12.74
C ILE A 23 10.50 5.19 13.25
N ASP A 24 10.79 5.32 14.54
CA ASP A 24 12.00 4.76 15.15
C ASP A 24 12.07 3.25 14.98
N ARG A 25 10.95 2.55 15.20
CA ARG A 25 10.84 1.10 15.01
C ARG A 25 11.03 0.68 13.55
N GLY A 26 10.48 1.46 12.62
CA GLY A 26 10.65 1.22 11.18
C GLY A 26 12.09 1.43 10.71
N LEU A 27 12.76 2.47 11.19
CA LEU A 27 14.18 2.74 10.91
C LEU A 27 15.09 1.66 11.51
N GLU A 28 14.81 1.22 12.74
CA GLU A 28 15.50 0.08 13.36
C GLU A 28 15.39 -1.18 12.51
N GLN A 29 14.18 -1.50 12.01
CA GLN A 29 13.97 -2.66 11.15
C GLN A 29 14.74 -2.57 9.82
N LEU A 30 14.80 -1.37 9.23
CA LEU A 30 15.59 -1.13 8.02
C LEU A 30 17.08 -1.33 8.26
N ASP A 31 17.60 -0.86 9.40
CA ASP A 31 19.00 -1.05 9.77
C ASP A 31 19.36 -2.55 9.96
N ILE A 32 18.45 -3.32 10.57
CA ILE A 32 18.59 -4.78 10.69
C ILE A 32 18.64 -5.43 9.30
N LEU A 33 17.68 -5.12 8.43
CA LEU A 33 17.63 -5.68 7.07
C LEU A 33 18.90 -5.35 6.28
N GLN A 34 19.40 -4.13 6.38
CA GLN A 34 20.63 -3.71 5.72
C GLN A 34 21.85 -4.48 6.23
N LYS A 35 21.97 -4.69 7.55
CA LYS A 35 23.06 -5.49 8.15
C LYS A 35 23.02 -6.95 7.74
N GLU A 36 21.84 -7.49 7.50
CA GLU A 36 21.62 -8.85 7.02
C GLU A 36 21.77 -8.98 5.49
N GLY A 37 22.04 -7.87 4.79
CA GLY A 37 22.26 -7.85 3.34
C GLY A 37 20.97 -7.86 2.51
N PHE A 38 19.80 -7.60 3.12
CA PHE A 38 18.54 -7.47 2.39
C PHE A 38 18.39 -6.07 1.80
N ASP A 39 17.82 -6.03 0.59
CA ASP A 39 17.47 -4.78 -0.07
C ASP A 39 16.12 -4.27 0.45
N SER A 40 16.11 -3.05 0.95
CA SER A 40 14.89 -2.37 1.41
C SER A 40 14.18 -1.56 0.32
N ASN A 41 14.77 -1.47 -0.87
CA ASN A 41 14.18 -0.72 -1.97
C ASN A 41 12.96 -1.45 -2.52
N ALA A 42 11.82 -0.76 -2.54
CA ALA A 42 10.61 -1.23 -3.16
C ALA A 42 10.42 -0.48 -4.47
N THR A 43 10.79 -1.13 -5.55
CA THR A 43 10.55 -0.66 -6.91
C THR A 43 9.56 -1.60 -7.57
N THR A 44 8.62 -1.03 -8.29
CA THR A 44 7.62 -1.78 -9.05
C THR A 44 7.58 -1.22 -10.46
N PHE A 45 7.74 -2.10 -11.45
CA PHE A 45 7.57 -1.74 -12.85
C PHE A 45 6.11 -1.96 -13.24
N GLY A 46 5.53 -1.02 -13.95
CA GLY A 46 4.18 -1.14 -14.47
C GLY A 46 4.13 -0.74 -15.93
N ASP A 47 3.29 -1.40 -16.69
CA ASP A 47 2.94 -0.95 -18.03
C ASP A 47 1.88 0.15 -17.89
N ASN A 48 2.26 1.39 -18.18
CA ASN A 48 1.36 2.54 -18.09
C ASN A 48 0.17 2.47 -19.05
N HIS A 49 0.08 1.47 -19.90
CA HIS A 49 -0.91 1.41 -20.98
C HIS A 49 -1.76 0.14 -21.01
N LYS A 50 -1.53 -0.85 -20.14
CA LYS A 50 -2.34 -2.07 -20.18
C LYS A 50 -2.65 -2.58 -18.77
N THR A 51 -3.90 -2.82 -18.54
CA THR A 51 -4.54 -3.47 -17.40
C THR A 51 -4.04 -4.89 -17.14
N GLY A 52 -2.75 -5.04 -16.89
CA GLY A 52 -2.11 -6.31 -16.64
C GLY A 52 -0.77 -6.07 -15.98
N THR A 53 -0.80 -5.69 -14.72
CA THR A 53 0.39 -5.48 -13.89
C THR A 53 1.17 -6.78 -13.74
N ARG A 54 2.22 -6.94 -14.53
CA ARG A 54 3.36 -7.73 -14.10
C ARG A 54 4.25 -6.81 -13.28
N SER A 55 4.23 -6.94 -11.98
CA SER A 55 5.29 -6.39 -11.15
C SER A 55 6.55 -7.21 -11.43
N ILE A 56 7.50 -6.61 -12.11
CA ILE A 56 8.82 -7.16 -12.33
C ILE A 56 9.75 -6.41 -11.38
N SER A 57 10.52 -7.12 -10.57
CA SER A 57 11.54 -6.50 -9.74
C SER A 57 12.61 -5.84 -10.62
N GLN A 58 13.13 -4.69 -10.21
CA GLN A 58 14.20 -3.98 -10.93
C GLN A 58 15.43 -4.88 -11.19
N LYS A 59 15.68 -5.85 -10.31
CA LYS A 59 16.75 -6.84 -10.45
C LYS A 59 16.59 -7.76 -11.66
N ASP A 60 15.39 -7.82 -12.23
CA ASP A 60 15.06 -8.73 -13.32
C ASP A 60 15.23 -8.11 -14.72
N LEU A 61 15.46 -6.78 -14.81
CA LEU A 61 15.72 -6.10 -16.07
C LEU A 61 17.15 -5.57 -16.11
N THR A 62 17.91 -6.04 -17.07
CA THR A 62 19.26 -5.50 -17.34
C THR A 62 19.17 -4.18 -18.10
N GLN A 63 20.18 -3.31 -17.96
CA GLN A 63 20.33 -2.06 -18.74
C GLN A 63 20.23 -2.33 -20.26
N GLN A 64 20.68 -3.49 -20.71
CA GLN A 64 20.59 -3.93 -22.09
C GLN A 64 19.15 -4.18 -22.52
N GLN A 65 18.35 -4.82 -21.67
CA GLN A 65 16.92 -5.08 -21.95
C GLN A 65 16.08 -3.79 -21.95
N LEU A 66 16.42 -2.80 -21.13
CA LEU A 66 15.80 -1.47 -21.15
C LEU A 66 16.11 -0.74 -22.47
N SER A 67 17.37 -0.77 -22.92
CA SER A 67 17.81 -0.12 -24.16
C SER A 67 17.27 -0.80 -25.43
N GLU A 68 17.22 -2.13 -25.47
CA GLU A 68 16.70 -2.91 -26.61
C GLU A 68 15.19 -2.67 -26.85
N ASN A 69 14.44 -2.32 -25.82
CA ASN A 69 13.01 -2.05 -25.90
C ASN A 69 12.66 -0.55 -25.99
N ASN A 70 13.65 0.35 -26.13
CA ASN A 70 13.45 1.81 -26.08
C ASN A 70 12.66 2.28 -24.83
N ILE A 71 12.83 1.60 -23.71
CA ILE A 71 12.15 1.92 -22.47
C ILE A 71 13.02 2.89 -21.67
N ASN A 72 12.50 4.09 -21.44
CA ASN A 72 13.16 5.06 -20.59
C ASN A 72 13.03 4.57 -19.12
N GLU A 73 14.14 4.49 -18.40
CA GLU A 73 14.17 3.98 -17.02
C GLU A 73 13.12 4.65 -16.13
N LYS A 74 12.85 5.94 -16.34
CA LYS A 74 11.86 6.72 -15.59
C LYS A 74 10.39 6.39 -15.93
N ASP A 75 10.13 5.85 -17.12
CA ASP A 75 8.76 5.60 -17.60
C ASP A 75 8.24 4.22 -17.15
N VAL A 76 9.12 3.38 -16.61
CA VAL A 76 8.84 1.98 -16.27
C VAL A 76 8.48 1.82 -14.78
N TYR A 77 8.92 2.73 -13.92
CA TYR A 77 8.66 2.66 -12.49
C TYR A 77 7.25 3.15 -12.16
N ILE A 78 6.45 2.30 -11.55
CA ILE A 78 5.22 2.73 -10.88
C ILE A 78 5.46 2.96 -9.39
N ARG A 79 6.62 2.55 -8.84
CA ARG A 79 7.00 2.75 -7.45
C ARG A 79 8.49 2.92 -7.29
N ASP A 80 8.87 3.89 -6.47
CA ASP A 80 10.19 4.07 -5.91
C ASP A 80 10.05 4.48 -4.45
N SER A 81 10.49 3.64 -3.51
CA SER A 81 10.41 3.89 -2.07
C SER A 81 11.28 2.90 -1.31
N ARG A 82 11.54 3.14 -0.02
CA ARG A 82 12.12 2.15 0.89
C ARG A 82 11.06 1.63 1.84
N ILE A 83 11.11 0.33 2.16
CA ILE A 83 10.11 -0.31 3.01
C ILE A 83 10.74 -1.21 4.07
N ALA A 84 10.04 -1.33 5.20
CA ALA A 84 10.22 -2.39 6.17
C ALA A 84 8.86 -2.94 6.62
N TRP A 85 8.82 -4.20 7.00
CA TRP A 85 7.62 -4.85 7.50
C TRP A 85 7.66 -4.94 9.01
N LEU A 86 6.57 -4.49 9.66
CA LEU A 86 6.42 -4.48 11.11
C LEU A 86 5.23 -5.36 11.50
N SER A 87 5.40 -6.17 12.55
CA SER A 87 4.35 -7.06 13.06
C SER A 87 4.10 -6.84 14.56
N ASP A 88 4.49 -5.68 15.06
CA ASP A 88 4.37 -5.33 16.48
C ASP A 88 2.90 -5.12 16.85
N GLN A 89 2.37 -5.90 17.81
CA GLN A 89 0.95 -5.87 18.19
C GLN A 89 0.44 -4.48 18.56
N TRP A 90 1.25 -3.69 19.28
CA TRP A 90 0.88 -2.35 19.72
C TRP A 90 0.54 -1.39 18.56
N ILE A 91 1.10 -1.61 17.36
CA ILE A 91 0.76 -0.84 16.14
C ILE A 91 -0.68 -1.13 15.74
N TYR A 92 -1.07 -2.41 15.73
CA TYR A 92 -2.44 -2.81 15.39
C TYR A 92 -3.44 -2.33 16.42
N ASP A 93 -3.09 -2.34 17.72
CA ASP A 93 -3.95 -1.82 18.79
C ASP A 93 -4.26 -0.33 18.62
N LEU A 94 -3.31 0.44 18.07
CA LEU A 94 -3.51 1.86 17.76
C LEU A 94 -4.47 2.09 16.58
N ILE A 95 -4.40 1.26 15.53
CA ILE A 95 -5.10 1.53 14.26
C ILE A 95 -6.44 0.81 14.14
N TRP A 96 -6.57 -0.39 14.70
CA TRP A 96 -7.74 -1.26 14.57
C TRP A 96 -9.09 -0.59 14.90
N PRO A 97 -9.21 0.17 16.00
CA PRO A 97 -10.48 0.81 16.34
C PRO A 97 -10.96 1.80 15.27
N TRP A 98 -10.02 2.45 14.58
CA TRP A 98 -10.33 3.46 13.56
C TRP A 98 -10.76 2.81 12.25
N VAL A 99 -10.17 1.68 11.90
CA VAL A 99 -10.58 0.88 10.73
C VAL A 99 -12.02 0.39 10.90
N TYR A 100 -12.37 -0.17 12.06
CA TYR A 100 -13.74 -0.59 12.37
C TYR A 100 -14.73 0.56 12.30
N LYS A 101 -14.40 1.69 12.92
CA LYS A 101 -15.26 2.88 12.88
C LYS A 101 -15.45 3.39 11.46
N SER A 102 -14.38 3.39 10.65
CA SER A 102 -14.46 3.80 9.24
C SER A 102 -15.38 2.88 8.44
N ASN A 103 -15.17 1.58 8.55
CA ASN A 103 -15.96 0.57 7.86
C ASN A 103 -17.47 0.71 8.12
N ASN A 104 -17.82 0.98 9.37
CA ASN A 104 -19.21 1.16 9.76
C ASN A 104 -19.80 2.50 9.29
N ARG A 105 -19.04 3.60 9.45
CA ARG A 105 -19.54 4.95 9.16
C ARG A 105 -19.60 5.29 7.67
N SER A 106 -18.72 4.69 6.87
CA SER A 106 -18.67 4.91 5.43
C SER A 106 -19.69 4.11 4.63
N GLY A 107 -20.41 3.18 5.29
CA GLY A 107 -21.37 2.30 4.63
C GLY A 107 -20.74 1.12 3.89
N TRP A 108 -19.46 0.84 4.08
CA TRP A 108 -18.81 -0.28 3.40
C TRP A 108 -19.23 -1.64 3.98
N HIS A 109 -19.26 -1.75 5.32
CA HIS A 109 -19.67 -2.96 6.06
C HIS A 109 -18.94 -4.24 5.61
N TYR A 110 -17.66 -4.12 5.26
CA TYR A 110 -16.86 -5.29 4.89
C TYR A 110 -16.58 -6.19 6.09
N GLU A 111 -16.68 -7.50 5.85
CA GLU A 111 -16.18 -8.50 6.78
C GLU A 111 -14.68 -8.68 6.56
N PHE A 112 -13.88 -8.46 7.60
CA PHE A 112 -12.45 -8.72 7.62
C PHE A 112 -12.03 -9.24 9.00
N ASP A 113 -11.06 -10.13 9.01
CA ASP A 113 -10.64 -10.86 10.20
C ASP A 113 -9.12 -11.08 10.26
N TYR A 114 -8.38 -10.46 9.33
CA TYR A 114 -6.92 -10.54 9.28
C TYR A 114 -6.32 -9.22 8.83
N ALA A 115 -5.20 -8.85 9.47
CA ALA A 115 -4.36 -7.74 9.03
C ALA A 115 -3.00 -8.27 8.56
N GLU A 116 -2.53 -7.79 7.41
CA GLU A 116 -1.18 -8.09 6.94
C GLU A 116 -0.14 -7.40 7.82
N PRO A 117 1.15 -7.83 7.79
CA PRO A 117 2.23 -7.05 8.36
C PRO A 117 2.17 -5.60 7.89
N ALA A 118 2.40 -4.67 8.82
CA ALA A 118 2.35 -3.25 8.54
C ALA A 118 3.57 -2.84 7.70
N GLN A 119 3.35 -2.20 6.57
CA GLN A 119 4.40 -1.70 5.71
C GLN A 119 4.80 -0.28 6.13
N PHE A 120 5.92 -0.15 6.82
CA PHE A 120 6.58 1.13 7.02
C PHE A 120 7.22 1.56 5.70
N THR A 121 6.89 2.76 5.23
CA THR A 121 7.33 3.25 3.92
C THR A 121 8.00 4.60 4.06
N ILE A 122 9.15 4.75 3.40
CA ILE A 122 9.91 5.99 3.29
C ILE A 122 9.89 6.44 1.84
N TYR A 123 9.54 7.70 1.63
CA TYR A 123 9.69 8.39 0.36
C TYR A 123 10.65 9.56 0.56
N ASP A 124 11.83 9.45 -0.01
CA ASP A 124 12.78 10.54 -0.11
C ASP A 124 12.46 11.42 -1.32
N LYS A 125 13.25 12.49 -1.54
CA LYS A 125 13.06 13.38 -2.68
C LYS A 125 13.00 12.60 -4.00
N ASP A 126 12.02 12.94 -4.84
CA ASP A 126 11.69 12.38 -6.15
C ASP A 126 11.07 10.96 -6.09
N GLN A 127 10.97 10.34 -4.92
CA GLN A 127 10.32 9.04 -4.73
C GLN A 127 8.79 9.16 -4.69
N PHE A 128 8.10 8.12 -5.17
CA PHE A 128 6.66 8.12 -5.41
C PHE A 128 6.07 6.71 -5.45
N TYR A 129 4.75 6.64 -5.53
CA TYR A 129 4.03 5.42 -5.92
C TYR A 129 2.91 5.80 -6.89
N GLY A 130 3.08 5.42 -8.16
CA GLY A 130 2.13 5.71 -9.22
C GLY A 130 0.76 5.08 -9.04
N TRP A 131 -0.11 5.27 -9.99
CA TRP A 131 -1.49 4.80 -9.95
C TRP A 131 -1.58 3.27 -9.86
N HIS A 132 -2.26 2.77 -8.82
CA HIS A 132 -2.48 1.35 -8.57
C HIS A 132 -3.72 1.13 -7.70
N SER A 133 -4.14 -0.11 -7.58
CA SER A 133 -5.05 -0.58 -6.53
C SER A 133 -4.34 -1.61 -5.66
N ASP A 134 -4.68 -1.66 -4.39
CA ASP A 134 -4.10 -2.63 -3.44
C ASP A 134 -4.71 -4.05 -3.56
N GLY A 135 -5.77 -4.18 -4.26
CA GLY A 135 -6.53 -5.39 -4.52
C GLY A 135 -7.84 -5.02 -5.20
N PRO A 136 -8.57 -5.86 -5.78
CA PRO A 136 -8.95 -7.25 -5.51
C PRO A 136 -8.44 -8.25 -6.54
N ASN A 137 -7.68 -7.83 -7.53
CA ASN A 137 -7.31 -8.72 -8.64
C ASN A 137 -6.34 -9.82 -8.19
N ASP A 138 -5.66 -9.62 -7.08
CA ASP A 138 -4.86 -10.63 -6.43
C ASP A 138 -5.66 -11.32 -5.31
N ILE A 139 -6.57 -12.15 -5.72
CA ILE A 139 -6.91 -13.29 -4.89
C ILE A 139 -5.59 -14.01 -4.67
N HIS A 140 -5.09 -13.98 -3.42
CA HIS A 140 -3.86 -14.68 -3.07
C HIS A 140 -3.83 -16.02 -3.79
N ALA A 141 -2.77 -16.31 -4.51
CA ALA A 141 -2.65 -17.39 -5.51
C ALA A 141 -3.18 -18.75 -5.04
N VAL A 142 -3.24 -18.98 -3.73
CA VAL A 142 -3.83 -20.13 -3.08
C VAL A 142 -5.31 -20.34 -3.41
N LYS A 143 -6.07 -19.29 -3.74
CA LYS A 143 -7.48 -19.48 -4.12
C LYS A 143 -7.64 -20.07 -5.52
N ARG A 144 -6.71 -19.79 -6.43
CA ARG A 144 -6.68 -20.43 -7.75
C ARG A 144 -6.48 -21.95 -7.62
N ARG A 145 -5.85 -22.41 -6.53
CA ARG A 145 -5.62 -23.84 -6.24
C ARG A 145 -6.87 -24.65 -5.97
N LYS A 146 -8.01 -24.04 -5.69
CA LYS A 146 -9.26 -24.75 -5.39
C LYS A 146 -10.21 -24.81 -6.59
N ILE A 147 -9.82 -24.34 -7.76
CA ILE A 147 -10.63 -24.46 -8.98
C ILE A 147 -10.15 -25.71 -9.72
N PRO A 148 -10.96 -26.79 -9.74
CA PRO A 148 -10.62 -28.00 -10.46
C PRO A 148 -10.34 -27.70 -11.94
N GLY A 149 -9.22 -28.19 -12.45
CA GLY A 149 -8.83 -28.02 -13.86
C GLY A 149 -8.09 -26.71 -14.22
N VAL A 150 -7.88 -25.79 -13.27
CA VAL A 150 -7.16 -24.53 -13.50
C VAL A 150 -5.81 -24.50 -12.77
N TYR A 151 -5.49 -25.56 -12.04
CA TYR A 151 -4.35 -25.61 -11.14
C TYR A 151 -3.14 -26.29 -11.77
N ASP A 152 -2.01 -25.58 -11.76
CA ASP A 152 -0.69 -26.13 -12.09
C ASP A 152 0.08 -26.43 -10.79
N GLU A 153 0.25 -27.69 -10.47
CA GLU A 153 0.98 -28.16 -9.28
C GLU A 153 2.49 -27.81 -9.31
N THR A 154 3.00 -27.41 -10.47
CA THR A 154 4.43 -27.11 -10.64
C THR A 154 4.83 -25.75 -10.06
N HIS A 155 3.88 -24.86 -9.84
CA HIS A 155 4.11 -23.54 -9.24
C HIS A 155 3.82 -23.56 -7.73
N THR A 156 4.50 -24.45 -7.02
CA THR A 156 4.62 -24.33 -5.56
C THR A 156 5.62 -23.25 -5.21
N ASP A 157 5.18 -22.01 -5.28
CA ASP A 157 5.96 -20.91 -4.76
C ASP A 157 6.03 -21.04 -3.24
N LYS A 158 7.13 -21.62 -2.73
CA LYS A 158 7.35 -21.84 -1.29
C LYS A 158 7.30 -20.52 -0.52
N ALA A 159 7.59 -19.39 -1.17
CA ALA A 159 7.46 -18.06 -0.59
C ALA A 159 6.00 -17.68 -0.28
N LEU A 160 5.02 -18.16 -1.04
CA LEU A 160 3.60 -17.95 -0.77
C LEU A 160 3.09 -18.73 0.45
N PHE A 161 3.76 -19.82 0.83
CA PHE A 161 3.43 -20.56 2.05
C PHE A 161 4.00 -19.95 3.33
N ALA A 162 4.98 -19.05 3.21
CA ALA A 162 5.52 -18.33 4.36
C ALA A 162 4.57 -17.22 4.86
N TYR A 163 3.61 -16.79 4.01
CA TYR A 163 2.54 -15.90 4.45
C TYR A 163 1.46 -16.70 5.19
N ALA A 164 1.29 -16.34 6.44
CA ALA A 164 0.45 -16.94 7.45
C ALA A 164 -0.82 -17.63 6.91
N ASP A 165 -1.16 -18.78 7.47
CA ASP A 165 -2.40 -19.54 7.22
C ASP A 165 -3.67 -18.67 7.22
N GLY A 166 -3.62 -17.52 7.92
CA GLY A 166 -4.68 -16.53 8.00
C GLY A 166 -5.07 -15.83 6.69
N LEU A 167 -4.20 -15.80 5.66
CA LEU A 167 -4.47 -15.15 4.37
C LEU A 167 -5.09 -16.07 3.33
N ILE A 168 -5.02 -17.37 3.55
CA ILE A 168 -5.50 -18.36 2.58
C ILE A 168 -6.99 -18.17 2.27
N GLY A 169 -7.29 -17.88 0.99
CA GLY A 169 -8.67 -17.71 0.51
C GLY A 169 -9.31 -16.35 0.86
N LYS A 170 -8.54 -15.40 1.38
CA LYS A 170 -8.98 -14.04 1.66
C LYS A 170 -8.54 -13.06 0.57
N VAL A 171 -9.19 -11.92 0.55
CA VAL A 171 -8.86 -10.78 -0.32
C VAL A 171 -8.72 -9.53 0.53
N ARG A 172 -7.89 -8.59 0.10
CA ARG A 172 -7.81 -7.27 0.74
C ARG A 172 -9.15 -6.54 0.60
N LYS A 173 -9.71 -6.09 1.70
CA LYS A 173 -10.97 -5.36 1.79
C LYS A 173 -10.75 -3.88 1.99
N LEU A 174 -9.94 -3.55 2.98
CA LEU A 174 -9.63 -2.19 3.37
C LEU A 174 -8.12 -2.00 3.41
N SER A 175 -7.71 -0.86 2.92
CA SER A 175 -6.35 -0.33 3.05
C SER A 175 -6.37 0.86 3.98
N ILE A 176 -5.31 1.03 4.75
CA ILE A 176 -5.06 2.25 5.50
C ILE A 176 -3.72 2.85 5.12
N THR A 177 -3.65 4.17 5.24
CA THR A 177 -2.40 4.92 5.28
C THR A 177 -2.40 5.80 6.52
N LEU A 178 -1.46 5.57 7.44
CA LEU A 178 -1.19 6.44 8.58
C LEU A 178 -0.06 7.40 8.22
N MET A 179 -0.31 8.71 8.34
CA MET A 179 0.65 9.77 8.08
C MET A 179 1.57 9.95 9.29
N LEU A 180 2.82 9.53 9.17
CA LEU A 180 3.78 9.56 10.28
C LEU A 180 4.59 10.85 10.33
N SER A 181 4.84 11.52 9.19
CA SER A 181 5.61 12.76 9.12
C SER A 181 4.79 13.98 9.54
N ASP A 182 5.45 14.96 10.17
CA ASP A 182 4.91 16.32 10.28
C ASP A 182 4.86 16.93 8.88
N PRO A 183 3.72 17.47 8.42
CA PRO A 183 3.56 18.04 7.07
C PRO A 183 4.47 19.24 6.81
N ASN A 184 5.04 19.87 7.85
CA ASN A 184 6.00 20.96 7.69
C ASN A 184 7.41 20.49 7.30
N ASN A 185 7.69 19.18 7.40
CA ASN A 185 9.02 18.61 7.16
C ASN A 185 9.21 18.08 5.73
N TYR A 186 8.16 18.08 4.90
CA TYR A 186 8.23 17.60 3.52
C TYR A 186 7.23 18.34 2.61
N GLU A 187 7.47 18.30 1.30
CA GLU A 187 6.58 18.83 0.27
C GLU A 187 6.30 17.74 -0.79
N GLY A 188 5.13 17.73 -1.38
CA GLY A 188 4.69 16.67 -2.29
C GLY A 188 4.25 15.42 -1.51
N GLY A 189 4.40 14.23 -2.11
CA GLY A 189 4.01 12.97 -1.48
C GLY A 189 2.51 12.87 -1.17
N ASN A 190 1.66 13.54 -1.94
CA ASN A 190 0.22 13.61 -1.70
C ASN A 190 -0.47 12.31 -2.12
N LEU A 191 -1.38 11.83 -1.28
CA LEU A 191 -2.24 10.70 -1.62
C LEU A 191 -3.39 11.21 -2.52
N LYS A 192 -3.56 10.60 -3.70
CA LYS A 192 -4.63 10.92 -4.64
C LYS A 192 -5.49 9.70 -4.91
N PHE A 193 -6.80 9.92 -5.09
CA PHE A 193 -7.77 8.90 -5.48
C PHE A 193 -8.35 9.20 -6.85
N ASP A 194 -8.53 8.17 -7.68
CA ASP A 194 -9.32 8.25 -8.90
C ASP A 194 -10.78 7.90 -8.56
N ARG A 195 -11.67 8.85 -8.78
CA ARG A 195 -13.11 8.74 -8.53
C ARG A 195 -13.90 8.20 -9.72
N GLY A 196 -13.23 8.01 -10.85
CA GLY A 196 -13.82 7.51 -12.09
C GLY A 196 -14.05 8.59 -13.14
N GLU A 197 -14.09 8.16 -14.39
CA GLU A 197 -14.09 9.05 -15.58
C GLU A 197 -15.32 9.96 -15.69
N HIS A 198 -16.44 9.56 -15.11
CA HIS A 198 -17.70 10.33 -15.20
C HIS A 198 -17.86 11.37 -14.09
N ILE A 199 -16.88 11.52 -13.19
CA ILE A 199 -16.94 12.48 -12.10
C ILE A 199 -16.25 13.78 -12.47
N LYS A 200 -16.94 14.92 -12.30
CA LYS A 200 -16.44 16.25 -12.69
C LYS A 200 -15.06 16.58 -12.12
N ASN A 201 -14.75 16.14 -10.90
CA ASN A 201 -13.42 16.22 -10.29
C ASN A 201 -12.91 14.79 -10.10
N ARG A 202 -12.44 14.19 -11.19
CA ARG A 202 -12.00 12.80 -11.22
C ARG A 202 -10.97 12.47 -10.14
N TYR A 203 -10.04 13.38 -9.91
CA TYR A 203 -8.96 13.16 -8.95
C TYR A 203 -9.21 13.94 -7.68
N GLU A 204 -9.28 13.25 -6.56
CA GLU A 204 -9.34 13.83 -5.24
C GLU A 204 -7.99 13.67 -4.56
N GLU A 205 -7.41 14.80 -4.11
CA GLU A 205 -6.10 14.84 -3.49
C GLU A 205 -6.22 15.10 -2.01
N ILE A 206 -5.58 14.23 -1.22
CA ILE A 206 -5.38 14.43 0.20
C ILE A 206 -3.98 15.01 0.38
N SER A 207 -3.90 16.33 0.49
CA SER A 207 -2.65 17.07 0.60
C SER A 207 -2.31 17.47 2.03
N GLY A 208 -1.06 17.86 2.26
CA GLY A 208 -0.55 18.23 3.58
C GLY A 208 -1.30 19.33 4.33
N GLY A 209 -2.06 20.20 3.62
CA GLY A 209 -2.94 21.19 4.26
C GLY A 209 -4.22 20.60 4.86
N MET A 210 -4.61 19.40 4.47
CA MET A 210 -5.80 18.69 4.95
C MET A 210 -5.47 17.58 5.93
N VAL A 211 -4.23 17.11 5.97
CA VAL A 211 -3.81 15.92 6.70
C VAL A 211 -2.59 16.21 7.56
N ASN A 212 -2.78 16.17 8.87
CA ASN A 212 -1.71 16.37 9.84
C ASN A 212 -1.02 15.03 10.19
N GLN A 213 0.12 15.13 10.87
CA GLN A 213 0.75 13.98 11.50
C GLN A 213 -0.25 13.22 12.40
N GLY A 214 -0.22 11.90 12.35
CA GLY A 214 -1.13 11.03 13.10
C GLY A 214 -2.51 10.86 12.46
N SER A 215 -2.72 11.34 11.24
CA SER A 215 -3.96 11.12 10.50
C SER A 215 -3.98 9.75 9.85
N ILE A 216 -5.15 9.11 9.84
CA ILE A 216 -5.40 7.84 9.16
C ILE A 216 -6.39 8.06 8.02
N VAL A 217 -6.02 7.61 6.82
CA VAL A 217 -6.92 7.47 5.68
C VAL A 217 -7.25 6.00 5.52
N VAL A 218 -8.53 5.65 5.55
CA VAL A 218 -9.06 4.30 5.33
C VAL A 218 -9.85 4.29 4.04
N PHE A 219 -9.65 3.29 3.19
CA PHE A 219 -10.33 3.18 1.91
C PHE A 219 -10.47 1.72 1.45
N PRO A 220 -11.47 1.40 0.60
CA PRO A 220 -11.58 0.09 -0.02
C PRO A 220 -10.36 -0.22 -0.86
N SER A 221 -9.76 -1.41 -0.69
CA SER A 221 -8.49 -1.77 -1.33
C SER A 221 -8.52 -1.79 -2.86
N TYR A 222 -9.71 -1.86 -3.47
CA TYR A 222 -9.88 -1.76 -4.92
C TYR A 222 -9.82 -0.32 -5.46
N LYS A 223 -9.82 0.70 -4.60
CA LYS A 223 -9.76 2.09 -5.03
C LYS A 223 -8.43 2.39 -5.68
N TYR A 224 -8.51 2.98 -6.88
CA TYR A 224 -7.34 3.39 -7.64
C TYR A 224 -6.75 4.66 -7.03
N HIS A 225 -5.49 4.59 -6.65
CA HIS A 225 -4.84 5.68 -5.93
C HIS A 225 -3.35 5.76 -6.26
N CYS A 226 -2.72 6.87 -5.88
CA CYS A 226 -1.28 7.06 -6.02
C CYS A 226 -0.72 7.94 -4.91
N VAL A 227 0.60 7.91 -4.74
CA VAL A 227 1.37 8.88 -3.96
C VAL A 227 2.22 9.68 -4.93
N THR A 228 1.99 11.01 -4.99
CA THR A 228 2.78 11.89 -5.86
C THR A 228 4.23 11.94 -5.43
N PRO A 229 5.17 12.35 -6.30
CA PRO A 229 6.56 12.53 -5.91
C PRO A 229 6.71 13.46 -4.71
N VAL A 230 7.59 13.10 -3.78
CA VAL A 230 8.08 14.00 -2.74
C VAL A 230 9.03 14.98 -3.39
N THR A 231 8.76 16.28 -3.28
CA THR A 231 9.57 17.33 -3.92
C THR A 231 10.66 17.87 -2.99
N LYS A 232 10.45 17.74 -1.66
CA LYS A 232 11.39 18.17 -0.64
C LYS A 232 11.21 17.38 0.65
N GLY A 233 12.31 17.15 1.37
CA GLY A 233 12.31 16.43 2.64
C GLY A 233 12.08 14.92 2.48
N THR A 234 11.63 14.27 3.56
CA THR A 234 11.35 12.83 3.61
C THR A 234 9.96 12.60 4.22
N ARG A 235 9.16 11.78 3.54
CA ARG A 235 7.84 11.40 4.00
C ARG A 235 7.85 9.97 4.54
N TYR A 236 7.38 9.80 5.78
CA TYR A 236 7.14 8.51 6.41
C TYR A 236 5.66 8.19 6.46
N SER A 237 5.29 6.96 6.15
CA SER A 237 3.92 6.46 6.30
C SER A 237 3.91 5.00 6.70
N LEU A 238 2.79 4.57 7.29
CA LEU A 238 2.52 3.18 7.57
C LEU A 238 1.28 2.76 6.77
N VAL A 239 1.40 1.66 6.03
CA VAL A 239 0.29 1.08 5.26
C VAL A 239 -0.05 -0.29 5.85
N VAL A 240 -1.33 -0.58 6.02
CA VAL A 240 -1.80 -1.91 6.46
C VAL A 240 -3.01 -2.31 5.63
N TRP A 241 -3.03 -3.58 5.23
CA TRP A 241 -4.15 -4.18 4.51
C TRP A 241 -4.93 -5.13 5.39
N PHE A 242 -6.25 -4.97 5.36
CA PHE A 242 -7.19 -5.79 6.11
C PHE A 242 -7.91 -6.73 5.15
N ASN A 243 -7.83 -8.01 5.46
CA ASN A 243 -8.28 -9.09 4.61
C ASN A 243 -9.51 -9.78 5.19
N GLY A 244 -10.36 -10.25 4.30
CA GLY A 244 -11.54 -11.03 4.63
C GLY A 244 -11.98 -11.92 3.48
N ARG A 245 -13.03 -12.71 3.71
CA ARG A 245 -13.59 -13.56 2.65
C ARG A 245 -14.00 -12.72 1.45
N PRO A 246 -13.83 -13.20 0.21
CA PRO A 246 -14.36 -12.53 -0.97
C PRO A 246 -15.83 -12.17 -0.81
N MET A 247 -16.24 -11.08 -1.44
CA MET A 247 -17.68 -10.78 -1.56
C MET A 247 -18.38 -11.90 -2.34
N LYS A 248 -19.53 -12.31 -1.84
CA LYS A 248 -20.40 -13.28 -2.53
C LYS A 248 -21.31 -12.57 -3.50
#